data_9c17b0eea9f409d4a55bcaafd85004b4
#
_entry.id   9c17b0eea9f409d4a55bcaafd85004b4
#
_cell.length_a   1.000
_cell.length_b   1.000
_cell.length_c   1.000
_cell.angle_alpha   90.00
_cell.angle_beta   90.00
_cell.angle_gamma   90.00
#
_symmetry.space_group_name_H-M   'P 1'
#
loop_
_entity.id
_entity.type
_entity.pdbx_description
1 polymer ?
#
loop_
_entity_poly.entity_id
_entity_poly.type
_entity_poly.pdbx_seq_one_letter_code
_entity_poly.pdbx_strand_id
1 'polypeptide(L)'
;AYYSPSQDKIHLPSPGSFTSEYAFNATALHELSHATGHPSRLDRDMGGFFGSSQYAYEELVAEMCSCFMGVNLDQTASPDHINNHKAYVQSWIKAIRDKPETLIRAIKDAQSAAAFMDWKAGLITDKEYSQTMNSTMEIATRSRDRDAR
;
A
#
# COMPACT_ATOMS: atom_id res chain seq x y z
N ALA A 1 0.84 -13.89 8.10
CA ALA A 1 1.61 -13.47 6.92
C ALA A 1 2.55 -12.32 7.30
N TYR A 2 3.62 -12.15 6.60
CA TYR A 2 4.51 -10.99 6.73
C TYR A 2 5.50 -10.92 5.56
N TYR A 3 5.92 -9.69 5.23
CA TYR A 3 7.07 -9.44 4.38
C TYR A 3 8.32 -9.23 5.24
N SER A 4 9.44 -9.85 4.86
CA SER A 4 10.75 -9.67 5.51
C SER A 4 11.66 -8.81 4.63
N PRO A 5 11.88 -7.52 4.96
CA PRO A 5 12.74 -6.64 4.15
C PRO A 5 14.19 -7.13 4.05
N SER A 6 14.74 -7.69 5.13
CA SER A 6 16.12 -8.17 5.16
C SER A 6 16.37 -9.41 4.30
N GLN A 7 15.34 -10.21 4.05
CA GLN A 7 15.40 -11.40 3.20
C GLN A 7 14.79 -11.17 1.82
N ASP A 8 14.08 -10.05 1.65
CA ASP A 8 13.25 -9.74 0.48
C ASP A 8 12.29 -10.89 0.14
N LYS A 9 11.57 -11.38 1.15
CA LYS A 9 10.66 -12.52 1.03
C LYS A 9 9.33 -12.27 1.71
N ILE A 10 8.27 -12.78 1.09
CA ILE A 10 6.93 -12.84 1.67
C ILE A 10 6.70 -14.23 2.24
N HIS A 11 6.19 -14.27 3.47
CA HIS A 11 5.78 -15.50 4.15
C HIS A 11 4.24 -15.51 4.28
N LEU A 12 3.61 -16.44 3.56
CA LEU A 12 2.16 -16.63 3.58
C LEU A 12 1.82 -18.00 4.15
N PRO A 13 0.78 -18.10 5.02
CA PRO A 13 0.17 -19.38 5.33
C PRO A 13 -0.40 -20.04 4.08
N SER A 14 -0.68 -21.34 4.13
CA SER A 14 -1.31 -22.03 3.01
C SER A 14 -2.70 -21.45 2.71
N PRO A 15 -3.15 -21.43 1.45
CA PRO A 15 -4.49 -20.90 1.09
C PRO A 15 -5.63 -21.50 1.91
N GLY A 16 -5.56 -22.79 2.23
CA GLY A 16 -6.56 -23.47 3.05
C GLY A 16 -6.64 -23.02 4.51
N SER A 17 -5.72 -22.18 4.99
CA SER A 17 -5.75 -21.59 6.33
C SER A 17 -6.64 -20.33 6.41
N PHE A 18 -7.13 -19.84 5.29
CA PHE A 18 -7.95 -18.63 5.22
C PHE A 18 -9.44 -18.99 5.13
N THR A 19 -10.29 -18.09 5.62
CA THR A 19 -11.76 -18.26 5.62
C THR A 19 -12.37 -18.14 4.22
N SER A 20 -11.66 -17.54 3.27
CA SER A 20 -12.09 -17.37 1.88
C SER A 20 -10.89 -17.10 0.96
N GLU A 21 -11.08 -17.31 -0.34
CA GLU A 21 -10.12 -16.92 -1.37
C GLU A 21 -9.85 -15.42 -1.33
N TYR A 22 -10.87 -14.60 -1.13
CA TYR A 22 -10.70 -13.16 -0.97
C TYR A 22 -9.77 -12.83 0.20
N ALA A 23 -9.95 -13.48 1.36
CA ALA A 23 -9.10 -13.23 2.52
C ALA A 23 -7.62 -13.59 2.25
N PHE A 24 -7.36 -14.69 1.54
CA PHE A 24 -6.02 -15.06 1.10
C PHE A 24 -5.44 -14.01 0.15
N ASN A 25 -6.20 -13.62 -0.89
CA ASN A 25 -5.75 -12.67 -1.91
C ASN A 25 -5.49 -11.28 -1.31
N ALA A 26 -6.39 -10.77 -0.45
CA ALA A 26 -6.22 -9.49 0.22
C ALA A 26 -4.96 -9.48 1.10
N THR A 27 -4.71 -10.55 1.84
CA THR A 27 -3.49 -10.70 2.65
C THR A 27 -2.24 -10.76 1.76
N ALA A 28 -2.27 -11.53 0.68
CA ALA A 28 -1.15 -11.61 -0.25
C ALA A 28 -0.84 -10.26 -0.90
N LEU A 29 -1.88 -9.50 -1.30
CA LEU A 29 -1.73 -8.17 -1.87
C LEU A 29 -1.17 -7.16 -0.84
N HIS A 30 -1.57 -7.28 0.43
CA HIS A 30 -1.02 -6.47 1.52
C HIS A 30 0.50 -6.70 1.68
N GLU A 31 0.94 -7.95 1.75
CA GLU A 31 2.36 -8.29 1.87
C GLU A 31 3.17 -7.92 0.61
N LEU A 32 2.57 -8.09 -0.58
CA LEU A 32 3.15 -7.61 -1.83
C LEU A 32 3.31 -6.09 -1.84
N SER A 33 2.37 -5.36 -1.24
CA SER A 33 2.45 -3.91 -1.11
C SER A 33 3.67 -3.49 -0.28
N HIS A 34 3.92 -4.15 0.85
CA HIS A 34 5.16 -3.96 1.62
C HIS A 34 6.40 -4.26 0.77
N ALA A 35 6.40 -5.38 0.05
CA ALA A 35 7.52 -5.75 -0.81
C ALA A 35 7.85 -4.67 -1.86
N THR A 36 6.86 -3.92 -2.37
CA THR A 36 7.15 -2.81 -3.29
C THR A 36 8.02 -1.72 -2.66
N GLY A 37 8.06 -1.60 -1.34
CA GLY A 37 8.85 -0.61 -0.60
C GLY A 37 10.34 -0.95 -0.47
N HIS A 38 10.77 -2.14 -0.89
CA HIS A 38 12.18 -2.53 -0.83
C HIS A 38 13.09 -1.53 -1.56
N PRO A 39 14.34 -1.28 -1.08
CA PRO A 39 15.28 -0.34 -1.71
C PRO A 39 15.54 -0.56 -3.20
N SER A 40 15.46 -1.80 -3.68
CA SER A 40 15.59 -2.12 -5.11
C SER A 40 14.34 -1.81 -5.95
N ARG A 41 13.25 -1.34 -5.35
CA ARG A 41 11.96 -1.04 -6.01
C ARG A 41 11.55 0.41 -5.79
N LEU A 42 10.61 0.69 -4.91
CA LEU A 42 10.12 2.05 -4.65
C LEU A 42 10.83 2.75 -3.48
N ASP A 43 11.73 2.07 -2.80
CA ASP A 43 12.62 2.60 -1.75
C ASP A 43 11.89 3.43 -0.68
N ARG A 44 10.79 2.88 -0.14
CA ARG A 44 10.07 3.51 0.98
C ARG A 44 10.79 3.25 2.30
N ASP A 45 10.69 4.20 3.23
CA ASP A 45 11.20 4.01 4.58
C ASP A 45 10.27 3.07 5.38
N MET A 46 10.69 1.82 5.51
CA MET A 46 10.01 0.77 6.26
C MET A 46 10.64 0.50 7.64
N GLY A 47 11.48 1.42 8.14
CA GLY A 47 12.32 1.21 9.33
C GLY A 47 11.61 1.40 10.69
N GLY A 48 10.30 1.60 10.73
CA GLY A 48 9.55 1.82 11.96
C GLY A 48 9.42 0.56 12.83
N PHE A 49 9.59 0.70 14.15
CA PHE A 49 9.23 -0.36 15.08
C PHE A 49 7.72 -0.42 15.32
N PHE A 50 7.21 -1.57 15.70
CA PHE A 50 5.79 -1.79 15.95
C PHE A 50 5.20 -0.72 16.90
N GLY A 51 4.11 -0.07 16.46
CA GLY A 51 3.44 1.00 17.20
C GLY A 51 4.01 2.41 16.98
N SER A 52 5.08 2.56 16.20
CA SER A 52 5.57 3.89 15.80
C SER A 52 4.70 4.51 14.70
N SER A 53 4.76 5.84 14.55
CA SER A 53 4.08 6.53 13.44
C SER A 53 4.62 6.12 12.08
N GLN A 54 5.90 5.77 11.99
CA GLN A 54 6.53 5.25 10.78
C GLN A 54 5.95 3.88 10.38
N TYR A 55 5.83 2.98 11.35
CA TYR A 55 5.18 1.68 11.15
C TYR A 55 3.72 1.87 10.72
N ALA A 56 2.96 2.72 11.43
CA ALA A 56 1.57 3.00 11.09
C ALA A 56 1.39 3.60 9.69
N TYR A 57 2.35 4.41 9.24
CA TYR A 57 2.37 4.95 7.89
C TYR A 57 2.51 3.85 6.82
N GLU A 58 3.49 2.96 6.98
CA GLU A 58 3.72 1.87 6.02
C GLU A 58 2.55 0.87 5.99
N GLU A 59 1.95 0.57 7.15
CA GLU A 59 0.73 -0.25 7.22
C GLU A 59 -0.43 0.41 6.47
N LEU A 60 -0.61 1.72 6.63
CA LEU A 60 -1.64 2.45 5.89
C LEU A 60 -1.40 2.40 4.38
N VAL A 61 -0.16 2.56 3.93
CA VAL A 61 0.21 2.42 2.51
C VAL A 61 -0.13 1.02 2.00
N ALA A 62 0.25 -0.03 2.73
CA ALA A 62 0.02 -1.41 2.33
C ALA A 62 -1.48 -1.75 2.28
N GLU A 63 -2.24 -1.31 3.27
CA GLU A 63 -3.70 -1.54 3.31
C GLU A 63 -4.42 -0.85 2.16
N MET A 64 -4.10 0.40 1.89
CA MET A 64 -4.71 1.14 0.78
C MET A 64 -4.31 0.59 -0.58
N CYS A 65 -3.04 0.19 -0.75
CA CYS A 65 -2.58 -0.44 -1.98
C CYS A 65 -3.30 -1.77 -2.23
N SER A 66 -3.48 -2.61 -1.19
CA SER A 66 -4.21 -3.87 -1.33
C SER A 66 -5.67 -3.65 -1.75
N CYS A 67 -6.32 -2.58 -1.23
CA CYS A 67 -7.67 -2.19 -1.66
C CYS A 67 -7.69 -1.76 -3.14
N PHE A 68 -6.73 -0.94 -3.59
CA PHE A 68 -6.64 -0.53 -5.00
C PHE A 68 -6.44 -1.72 -5.93
N MET A 69 -5.53 -2.62 -5.56
CA MET A 69 -5.28 -3.85 -6.32
C MET A 69 -6.51 -4.77 -6.34
N GLY A 70 -7.25 -4.87 -5.22
CA GLY A 70 -8.49 -5.63 -5.17
C GLY A 70 -9.53 -5.13 -6.19
N VAL A 71 -9.64 -3.81 -6.36
CA VAL A 71 -10.50 -3.21 -7.39
C VAL A 71 -9.97 -3.49 -8.80
N ASN A 72 -8.66 -3.31 -9.03
CA ASN A 72 -8.05 -3.53 -10.36
C ASN A 72 -8.16 -4.99 -10.82
N LEU A 73 -8.25 -5.94 -9.88
CA LEU A 73 -8.39 -7.36 -10.14
C LEU A 73 -9.85 -7.87 -10.05
N ASP A 74 -10.84 -6.96 -10.05
CA ASP A 74 -12.27 -7.29 -9.92
C ASP A 74 -12.62 -8.21 -8.75
N GLN A 75 -11.89 -8.10 -7.65
CA GLN A 75 -12.17 -8.90 -6.46
C GLN A 75 -13.38 -8.39 -5.71
N THR A 76 -14.38 -9.25 -5.54
CA THR A 76 -15.59 -8.90 -4.80
C THR A 76 -15.38 -9.11 -3.31
N ALA A 77 -15.29 -8.01 -2.56
CA ALA A 77 -15.26 -8.03 -1.11
C ALA A 77 -16.66 -8.20 -0.52
N SER A 78 -16.81 -9.08 0.50
CA SER A 78 -18.04 -9.10 1.29
C SER A 78 -18.15 -7.82 2.15
N PRO A 79 -19.35 -7.46 2.64
CA PRO A 79 -19.52 -6.33 3.57
C PRO A 79 -18.62 -6.40 4.80
N ASP A 80 -18.37 -7.60 5.34
CA ASP A 80 -17.50 -7.79 6.49
C ASP A 80 -16.04 -7.48 6.17
N HIS A 81 -15.55 -7.88 4.99
CA HIS A 81 -14.21 -7.53 4.54
C HIS A 81 -14.05 -6.01 4.35
N ILE A 82 -15.06 -5.35 3.76
CA ILE A 82 -15.06 -3.90 3.60
C ILE A 82 -15.00 -3.19 4.97
N ASN A 83 -15.76 -3.67 5.94
CA ASN A 83 -15.76 -3.12 7.29
C ASN A 83 -14.41 -3.33 8.00
N ASN A 84 -13.79 -4.48 7.80
CA ASN A 84 -12.45 -4.74 8.32
C ASN A 84 -11.41 -3.79 7.72
N HIS A 85 -11.38 -3.61 6.41
CA HIS A 85 -10.49 -2.65 5.75
C HIS A 85 -10.71 -1.23 6.28
N LYS A 86 -11.95 -0.79 6.41
CA LYS A 86 -12.27 0.53 7.00
C LYS A 86 -11.73 0.67 8.42
N ALA A 87 -11.89 -0.35 9.27
CA ALA A 87 -11.41 -0.33 10.64
C ALA A 87 -9.89 -0.23 10.71
N TYR A 88 -9.16 -0.97 9.87
CA TYR A 88 -7.71 -0.89 9.77
C TYR A 88 -7.23 0.49 9.32
N VAL A 89 -7.79 1.01 8.22
CA VAL A 89 -7.46 2.35 7.72
C VAL A 89 -7.72 3.42 8.77
N GLN A 90 -8.86 3.39 9.46
CA GLN A 90 -9.18 4.33 10.54
C GLN A 90 -8.19 4.24 11.71
N SER A 91 -7.78 3.02 12.07
CA SER A 91 -6.79 2.81 13.14
C SER A 91 -5.44 3.42 12.78
N TRP A 92 -4.96 3.17 11.57
CA TRP A 92 -3.67 3.70 11.10
C TRP A 92 -3.68 5.21 10.91
N ILE A 93 -4.80 5.81 10.43
CA ILE A 93 -4.97 7.27 10.36
C ILE A 93 -4.82 7.89 11.76
N LYS A 94 -5.45 7.32 12.79
CA LYS A 94 -5.28 7.79 14.18
C LYS A 94 -3.84 7.68 14.65
N ALA A 95 -3.14 6.60 14.30
CA ALA A 95 -1.75 6.38 14.70
C ALA A 95 -0.78 7.40 14.08
N ILE A 96 -1.07 7.93 12.89
CA ILE A 96 -0.33 9.05 12.27
C ILE A 96 -0.80 10.42 12.74
N ARG A 97 -1.68 10.47 13.78
CA ARG A 97 -2.16 11.68 14.44
C ARG A 97 -2.94 12.63 13.54
N ASP A 98 -3.76 12.08 12.67
CA ASP A 98 -4.68 12.82 11.78
C ASP A 98 -4.02 13.98 11.02
N LYS A 99 -2.76 13.83 10.62
CA LYS A 99 -2.05 14.83 9.81
C LYS A 99 -2.48 14.71 8.35
N PRO A 100 -3.21 15.69 7.77
CA PRO A 100 -3.74 15.59 6.39
C PRO A 100 -2.64 15.40 5.34
N GLU A 101 -1.50 16.08 5.48
CA GLU A 101 -0.37 15.96 4.57
C GLU A 101 0.25 14.55 4.59
N THR A 102 0.30 13.91 5.74
CA THR A 102 0.79 12.53 5.89
C THR A 102 -0.18 11.54 5.24
N LEU A 103 -1.49 11.75 5.38
CA LEU A 103 -2.50 10.94 4.72
C LEU A 103 -2.42 11.06 3.19
N ILE A 104 -2.32 12.28 2.67
CA ILE A 104 -2.17 12.52 1.23
C ILE A 104 -0.91 11.82 0.69
N ARG A 105 0.20 11.87 1.43
CA ARG A 105 1.43 11.17 1.06
C ARG A 105 1.23 9.65 1.05
N ALA A 106 0.57 9.09 2.06
CA ALA A 106 0.28 7.65 2.12
C ALA A 106 -0.60 7.19 0.95
N ILE A 107 -1.61 7.98 0.56
CA ILE A 107 -2.44 7.70 -0.63
C ILE A 107 -1.59 7.63 -1.89
N LYS A 108 -0.67 8.58 -2.10
CA LYS A 108 0.23 8.61 -3.26
C LYS A 108 1.19 7.43 -3.27
N ASP A 109 1.78 7.09 -2.13
CA ASP A 109 2.67 5.94 -2.03
C ASP A 109 1.91 4.65 -2.29
N ALA A 110 0.65 4.53 -1.83
CA ALA A 110 -0.22 3.41 -2.14
C ALA A 110 -0.57 3.32 -3.65
N GLN A 111 -0.85 4.45 -4.29
CA GLN A 111 -1.08 4.50 -5.74
C GLN A 111 0.17 4.11 -6.54
N SER A 112 1.34 4.58 -6.12
CA SER A 112 2.62 4.21 -6.73
C SER A 112 2.92 2.72 -6.57
N ALA A 113 2.63 2.17 -5.40
CA ALA A 113 2.79 0.73 -5.13
C ALA A 113 1.84 -0.10 -6.00
N ALA A 114 0.57 0.27 -6.11
CA ALA A 114 -0.41 -0.40 -6.97
C ALA A 114 0.00 -0.33 -8.44
N ALA A 115 0.40 0.85 -8.95
CA ALA A 115 0.88 1.01 -10.31
C ALA A 115 2.13 0.16 -10.61
N PHE A 116 3.05 0.05 -9.64
CA PHE A 116 4.21 -0.83 -9.76
C PHE A 116 3.81 -2.30 -9.87
N MET A 117 2.85 -2.74 -9.06
CA MET A 117 2.33 -4.11 -9.10
C MET A 117 1.60 -4.40 -10.41
N ASP A 118 0.72 -3.50 -10.88
CA ASP A 118 0.02 -3.59 -12.16
C ASP A 118 1.00 -3.68 -13.33
N TRP A 119 2.04 -2.85 -13.30
CA TRP A 119 3.10 -2.89 -14.31
C TRP A 119 3.86 -4.20 -14.32
N LYS A 120 4.28 -4.69 -13.15
CA LYS A 120 4.99 -5.97 -13.04
C LYS A 120 4.12 -7.18 -13.40
N ALA A 121 2.83 -7.08 -13.19
CA ALA A 121 1.85 -8.10 -13.60
C ALA A 121 1.48 -8.02 -15.11
N GLY A 122 1.95 -7.00 -15.83
CA GLY A 122 1.62 -6.79 -17.25
C GLY A 122 0.21 -6.26 -17.49
N LEU A 123 -0.43 -5.71 -16.45
CA LEU A 123 -1.78 -5.13 -16.54
C LEU A 123 -1.77 -3.72 -17.13
N ILE A 124 -0.65 -3.01 -17.01
CA ILE A 124 -0.42 -1.70 -17.62
C ILE A 124 0.90 -1.68 -18.39
N THR A 125 1.00 -0.81 -19.37
CA THR A 125 2.20 -0.61 -20.21
C THR A 125 3.27 0.23 -19.50
N ASP A 126 4.51 0.20 -19.98
CA ASP A 126 5.61 1.07 -19.52
C ASP A 126 5.24 2.55 -19.57
N LYS A 127 4.49 2.95 -20.62
CA LYS A 127 4.03 4.33 -20.80
C LYS A 127 3.03 4.74 -19.71
N GLU A 128 2.04 3.90 -19.45
CA GLU A 128 1.01 4.15 -18.42
C GLU A 128 1.64 4.20 -17.04
N TYR A 129 2.56 3.27 -16.74
CA TYR A 129 3.32 3.29 -15.49
C TYR A 129 4.11 4.59 -15.33
N SER A 130 4.87 5.00 -16.34
CA SER A 130 5.65 6.24 -16.32
C SER A 130 4.76 7.48 -16.13
N GLN A 131 3.59 7.53 -16.76
CA GLN A 131 2.63 8.63 -16.61
C GLN A 131 2.10 8.70 -15.18
N THR A 132 1.74 7.56 -14.57
CA THR A 132 1.26 7.50 -13.19
C THR A 132 2.33 7.98 -12.22
N MET A 133 3.57 7.51 -12.36
CA MET A 133 4.67 7.90 -11.48
C MET A 133 5.00 9.39 -11.59
N ASN A 134 4.98 9.98 -12.78
CA ASN A 134 5.19 11.41 -12.97
C ASN A 134 4.08 12.25 -12.33
N SER A 135 2.82 11.86 -12.46
CA SER A 135 1.69 12.54 -11.83
C SER A 135 1.77 12.52 -10.30
N THR A 136 2.18 11.41 -9.71
CA THR A 136 2.40 11.30 -8.26
C THR A 136 3.54 12.21 -7.76
N MET A 137 4.61 12.36 -8.52
CA MET A 137 5.73 13.27 -8.22
C MET A 137 5.33 14.75 -8.29
N GLU A 138 4.61 15.18 -9.33
CA GLU A 138 4.17 16.58 -9.49
C GLU A 138 3.28 17.05 -8.34
N ILE A 139 2.37 16.21 -7.88
CA ILE A 139 1.51 16.52 -6.73
C ILE A 139 2.34 16.63 -5.44
N ALA A 140 3.39 15.82 -5.29
CA ALA A 140 4.29 15.88 -4.13
C ALA A 140 5.10 17.19 -4.09
N THR A 141 5.53 17.69 -5.24
CA THR A 141 6.27 18.96 -5.37
C THR A 141 5.37 20.15 -5.06
N ARG A 142 4.15 20.18 -5.59
CA ARG A 142 3.18 21.26 -5.34
C ARG A 142 2.72 21.37 -3.88
N SER A 143 2.71 20.27 -3.12
CA SER A 143 2.39 20.34 -1.70
C SER A 143 3.52 20.95 -0.88
N ARG A 144 4.80 20.66 -1.19
CA ARG A 144 5.96 21.25 -0.53
C ARG A 144 6.05 22.77 -0.72
N ASP A 145 5.72 23.25 -1.93
CA ASP A 145 5.78 24.70 -2.26
C ASP A 145 4.67 25.51 -1.58
N ARG A 146 3.58 24.88 -1.16
CA ARG A 146 2.51 25.53 -0.38
C ARG A 146 2.86 25.68 1.10
N ASP A 147 3.58 24.71 1.65
CA ASP A 147 3.98 24.69 3.06
C ASP A 147 5.20 25.60 3.32
N ALA A 148 5.88 26.06 2.27
CA ALA A 148 7.02 26.98 2.32
C ALA A 148 6.64 28.48 2.20
N ARG A 149 5.34 28.81 2.09
CA ARG A 149 4.80 30.17 2.03
C ARG A 149 3.94 30.49 3.24
#